data_2e91b90aa1eed3ba849d4e5f55ffb5e3
#
_entry.id   2e91b90aa1eed3ba849d4e5f55ffb5e3
#
_cell.length_a   1.000
_cell.length_b   1.000
_cell.length_c   1.000
_cell.angle_alpha   90.00
_cell.angle_beta   90.00
_cell.angle_gamma   90.00
#
_symmetry.space_group_name_H-M   'P 1'
#
loop_
_entity.id
_entity.type
_entity.pdbx_description
1 polymer ?
#
loop_
_entity_poly.entity_id
_entity_poly.type
_entity_poly.pdbx_seq_one_letter_code
_entity_poly.pdbx_strand_id
1 'polypeptide(L)'
;MYTGVGTCRASQAVDLFPSVWPEVTVRDARLEDCWEVADTHCSCFFPDYTFPVDLVLRIDRFVGLLSGFSVPPGKFSINRGSVAGILTVDTVADFLPRKGPLRQRRTGIAYISNVAVREADRQKGIAKMLVAKSEARARSWGCRSMALHCDINNLAAMRLYKGQGFKCIKVPENAKWPEPKTSPGIQFNFMMKLLVPDATP
;
A
#
# COMPACT_ATOMS: atom_id res chain seq x y z
N MET A 1 17.11 64.92 -5.16
CA MET A 1 17.52 63.49 -5.21
C MET A 1 16.66 62.72 -4.22
N TYR A 2 15.66 62.00 -4.69
CA TYR A 2 14.83 61.10 -3.89
C TYR A 2 14.90 59.74 -4.53
N THR A 3 15.55 58.83 -3.86
CA THR A 3 15.60 57.40 -4.22
C THR A 3 14.43 56.70 -3.54
N GLY A 4 13.38 56.41 -4.33
CA GLY A 4 12.26 55.58 -3.88
C GLY A 4 12.62 54.12 -3.96
N VAL A 5 12.77 53.44 -2.82
CA VAL A 5 12.89 52.01 -2.74
C VAL A 5 11.48 51.40 -2.86
N GLY A 6 11.19 50.83 -4.01
CA GLY A 6 9.97 50.06 -4.22
C GLY A 6 10.05 48.72 -3.51
N THR A 7 9.31 48.57 -2.42
CA THR A 7 9.07 47.25 -1.78
C THR A 7 8.06 46.46 -2.62
N CYS A 8 8.53 45.42 -3.31
CA CYS A 8 7.63 44.39 -3.85
C CYS A 8 6.95 43.66 -2.68
N ARG A 9 5.68 43.92 -2.44
CA ARG A 9 4.81 43.05 -1.63
C ARG A 9 4.51 41.80 -2.45
N ALA A 10 5.02 40.67 -2.00
CA ALA A 10 4.51 39.40 -2.45
C ALA A 10 3.04 39.31 -2.02
N SER A 11 2.12 39.33 -2.99
CA SER A 11 0.71 39.04 -2.76
C SER A 11 0.63 37.56 -2.40
N GLN A 12 0.30 37.26 -1.16
CA GLN A 12 -0.16 35.93 -0.78
C GLN A 12 -1.45 35.68 -1.55
N ALA A 13 -1.41 34.69 -2.47
CA ALA A 13 -2.62 34.16 -3.05
C ALA A 13 -3.41 33.47 -1.93
N VAL A 14 -4.45 34.13 -1.44
CA VAL A 14 -5.42 33.55 -0.54
C VAL A 14 -6.28 32.64 -1.42
N ASP A 15 -6.19 31.33 -1.19
CA ASP A 15 -7.09 30.34 -1.80
C ASP A 15 -8.50 30.64 -1.28
N LEU A 16 -9.30 31.36 -2.08
CA LEU A 16 -10.68 31.75 -1.76
C LEU A 16 -11.67 30.58 -1.81
N PHE A 17 -11.22 29.42 -2.28
CA PHE A 17 -11.98 28.18 -2.29
C PHE A 17 -11.15 27.09 -1.61
N PRO A 18 -11.37 26.83 -0.31
CA PRO A 18 -10.80 25.64 0.28
C PRO A 18 -11.31 24.44 -0.54
N SER A 19 -10.37 23.64 -1.05
CA SER A 19 -10.72 22.42 -1.77
C SER A 19 -11.62 21.56 -0.89
N VAL A 20 -12.88 21.40 -1.25
CA VAL A 20 -13.89 20.62 -0.51
C VAL A 20 -13.65 19.12 -0.68
N TRP A 21 -12.44 18.71 -1.04
CA TRP A 21 -12.06 17.31 -1.12
C TRP A 21 -11.71 16.83 0.29
N PRO A 22 -12.30 15.74 0.76
CA PRO A 22 -11.95 15.17 2.05
C PRO A 22 -10.44 14.89 2.06
N GLU A 23 -9.77 15.37 3.10
CA GLU A 23 -8.33 15.14 3.29
C GLU A 23 -8.08 13.64 3.39
N VAL A 24 -7.27 13.10 2.48
CA VAL A 24 -6.91 11.69 2.47
C VAL A 24 -5.71 11.48 3.39
N THR A 25 -5.93 10.80 4.50
CA THR A 25 -4.87 10.42 5.43
C THR A 25 -4.46 8.96 5.22
N VAL A 26 -3.17 8.70 5.07
CA VAL A 26 -2.62 7.34 5.01
C VAL A 26 -2.03 6.97 6.37
N ARG A 27 -2.58 5.94 7.00
CA ARG A 27 -2.15 5.43 8.30
C ARG A 27 -2.17 3.90 8.34
N ASP A 28 -1.57 3.32 9.36
CA ASP A 28 -1.67 1.89 9.60
C ASP A 28 -3.13 1.52 9.91
N ALA A 29 -3.58 0.36 9.42
CA ALA A 29 -4.92 -0.15 9.69
C ALA A 29 -5.08 -0.49 11.18
N ARG A 30 -6.27 -0.25 11.72
CA ARG A 30 -6.67 -0.56 13.08
C ARG A 30 -7.71 -1.67 13.08
N LEU A 31 -7.97 -2.22 14.24
CA LEU A 31 -8.96 -3.27 14.42
C LEU A 31 -10.35 -2.84 13.90
N GLU A 32 -10.74 -1.61 14.19
CA GLU A 32 -12.02 -1.04 13.75
C GLU A 32 -12.13 -0.87 12.22
N ASP A 33 -11.02 -0.85 11.50
CA ASP A 33 -11.01 -0.70 10.05
C ASP A 33 -11.15 -2.03 9.29
N CYS A 34 -11.05 -3.17 9.98
CA CYS A 34 -10.94 -4.50 9.34
C CYS A 34 -12.08 -4.78 8.36
N TRP A 35 -13.30 -4.36 8.67
CA TRP A 35 -14.44 -4.55 7.77
C TRP A 35 -14.30 -3.73 6.49
N GLU A 36 -13.99 -2.45 6.61
CA GLU A 36 -13.80 -1.54 5.47
C GLU A 36 -12.60 -1.95 4.60
N VAL A 37 -11.54 -2.45 5.23
CA VAL A 37 -10.38 -3.02 4.52
C VAL A 37 -10.78 -4.27 3.75
N ALA A 38 -11.55 -5.19 4.36
CA ALA A 38 -12.04 -6.39 3.70
C ALA A 38 -12.96 -6.05 2.54
N ASP A 39 -13.88 -5.11 2.73
CA ASP A 39 -14.79 -4.61 1.69
C ASP A 39 -14.03 -3.98 0.53
N THR A 40 -13.07 -3.11 0.81
CA THR A 40 -12.22 -2.49 -0.23
C THR A 40 -11.40 -3.52 -0.98
N HIS A 41 -10.85 -4.53 -0.28
CA HIS A 41 -10.13 -5.63 -0.91
C HIS A 41 -11.03 -6.41 -1.87
N CYS A 42 -12.18 -6.87 -1.39
CA CYS A 42 -13.08 -7.69 -2.20
C CYS A 42 -13.65 -6.92 -3.39
N SER A 43 -14.06 -5.67 -3.19
CA SER A 43 -14.56 -4.81 -4.28
C SER A 43 -13.54 -4.55 -5.39
N CYS A 44 -12.25 -4.50 -5.05
CA CYS A 44 -11.19 -4.22 -6.01
C CYS A 44 -10.64 -5.45 -6.72
N PHE A 45 -10.57 -6.60 -6.02
CA PHE A 45 -9.95 -7.82 -6.56
C PHE A 45 -10.97 -8.84 -7.07
N PHE A 46 -12.22 -8.76 -6.63
CA PHE A 46 -13.29 -9.69 -6.98
C PHE A 46 -14.58 -8.95 -7.39
N PRO A 47 -14.52 -7.99 -8.34
CA PRO A 47 -15.66 -7.16 -8.69
C PRO A 47 -16.81 -7.94 -9.33
N ASP A 48 -16.52 -9.09 -9.95
CA ASP A 48 -17.49 -9.89 -10.70
C ASP A 48 -18.32 -10.84 -9.82
N TYR A 49 -17.92 -11.00 -8.53
CA TYR A 49 -18.68 -11.86 -7.62
C TYR A 49 -19.89 -11.12 -7.06
N THR A 50 -21.05 -11.81 -7.09
CA THR A 50 -22.33 -11.32 -6.56
C THR A 50 -22.75 -12.11 -5.32
N PHE A 51 -23.81 -11.63 -4.65
CA PHE A 51 -24.39 -12.33 -3.51
C PHE A 51 -24.80 -13.77 -3.89
N PRO A 52 -24.54 -14.78 -3.04
CA PRO A 52 -23.94 -14.68 -1.71
C PRO A 52 -22.40 -14.79 -1.63
N VAL A 53 -21.73 -15.04 -2.76
CA VAL A 53 -20.31 -15.34 -2.81
C VAL A 53 -19.46 -14.14 -2.38
N ASP A 54 -19.81 -12.95 -2.82
CA ASP A 54 -19.13 -11.71 -2.45
C ASP A 54 -19.17 -11.48 -0.92
N LEU A 55 -20.30 -11.78 -0.27
CA LEU A 55 -20.44 -11.67 1.18
C LEU A 55 -19.54 -12.68 1.90
N VAL A 56 -19.50 -13.92 1.43
CA VAL A 56 -18.63 -14.95 2.02
C VAL A 56 -17.16 -14.54 1.93
N LEU A 57 -16.71 -14.02 0.79
CA LEU A 57 -15.34 -13.54 0.60
C LEU A 57 -15.00 -12.37 1.55
N ARG A 58 -15.94 -11.45 1.75
CA ARG A 58 -15.76 -10.32 2.69
C ARG A 58 -15.63 -10.81 4.12
N ILE A 59 -16.47 -11.75 4.54
CA ILE A 59 -16.42 -12.36 5.87
C ILE A 59 -15.11 -13.12 6.07
N ASP A 60 -14.71 -13.96 5.11
CA ASP A 60 -13.45 -14.69 5.16
C ASP A 60 -12.25 -13.75 5.30
N ARG A 61 -12.21 -12.69 4.48
CA ARG A 61 -11.16 -11.69 4.55
C ARG A 61 -11.17 -10.90 5.86
N PHE A 62 -12.34 -10.54 6.35
CA PHE A 62 -12.50 -9.87 7.64
C PHE A 62 -11.99 -10.71 8.80
N VAL A 63 -12.36 -11.99 8.86
CA VAL A 63 -11.89 -12.94 9.89
C VAL A 63 -10.37 -13.11 9.80
N GLY A 64 -9.83 -13.24 8.58
CA GLY A 64 -8.39 -13.32 8.36
C GLY A 64 -7.63 -12.08 8.86
N LEU A 65 -8.17 -10.89 8.66
CA LEU A 65 -7.59 -9.64 9.17
C LEU A 65 -7.65 -9.57 10.70
N LEU A 66 -8.78 -9.97 11.30
CA LEU A 66 -8.94 -9.98 12.77
C LEU A 66 -7.90 -10.85 13.46
N SER A 67 -7.48 -11.95 12.85
CA SER A 67 -6.47 -12.85 13.44
C SER A 67 -5.10 -12.20 13.60
N GLY A 68 -4.82 -11.12 12.87
CA GLY A 68 -3.60 -10.30 12.99
C GLY A 68 -3.60 -9.30 14.14
N PHE A 69 -4.75 -9.13 14.83
CA PHE A 69 -4.90 -8.19 15.93
C PHE A 69 -5.16 -8.91 17.25
N SER A 70 -4.61 -8.40 18.35
CA SER A 70 -5.03 -8.81 19.69
C SER A 70 -6.35 -8.13 20.01
N VAL A 71 -7.45 -8.89 19.98
CA VAL A 71 -8.80 -8.37 20.27
C VAL A 71 -8.97 -8.30 21.79
N PRO A 72 -9.11 -7.13 22.41
CA PRO A 72 -9.40 -7.03 23.84
C PRO A 72 -10.83 -7.52 24.10
N PRO A 73 -11.07 -8.24 25.20
CA PRO A 73 -12.42 -8.65 25.56
C PRO A 73 -13.28 -7.42 25.89
N GLY A 74 -14.38 -7.22 25.17
CA GLY A 74 -15.48 -6.41 25.66
C GLY A 74 -15.99 -5.25 24.82
N LYS A 75 -15.29 -4.65 23.87
CA LYS A 75 -15.87 -3.61 23.01
C LYS A 75 -15.22 -3.66 21.62
N PHE A 76 -15.94 -4.23 20.67
CA PHE A 76 -15.61 -4.11 19.27
C PHE A 76 -16.44 -2.95 18.68
N SER A 77 -15.76 -1.91 18.21
CA SER A 77 -16.38 -0.81 17.46
C SER A 77 -15.99 -0.92 16.00
N ILE A 78 -16.97 -0.91 15.12
CA ILE A 78 -16.73 -0.83 13.68
C ILE A 78 -16.66 0.64 13.30
N ASN A 79 -15.51 1.06 12.74
CA ASN A 79 -15.40 2.39 12.17
C ASN A 79 -16.23 2.42 10.86
N ARG A 80 -17.13 3.36 10.76
CA ARG A 80 -17.93 3.61 9.55
C ARG A 80 -17.24 4.59 8.59
N GLY A 81 -15.93 4.79 8.75
CA GLY A 81 -15.14 5.61 7.85
C GLY A 81 -14.98 4.94 6.49
N SER A 82 -14.86 5.72 5.44
CA SER A 82 -14.58 5.20 4.09
C SER A 82 -13.10 4.91 3.93
N VAL A 83 -12.73 3.67 3.67
CA VAL A 83 -11.37 3.28 3.27
C VAL A 83 -11.27 3.38 1.76
N ALA A 84 -10.64 4.43 1.26
CA ALA A 84 -10.49 4.71 -0.18
C ALA A 84 -9.48 3.80 -0.88
N GLY A 85 -8.50 3.25 -0.14
CA GLY A 85 -7.51 2.35 -0.69
C GLY A 85 -6.71 1.64 0.38
N ILE A 86 -6.10 0.52 0.01
CA ILE A 86 -5.35 -0.37 0.88
C ILE A 86 -4.01 -0.75 0.25
N LEU A 87 -3.05 -1.10 1.10
CA LEU A 87 -1.78 -1.69 0.74
C LEU A 87 -1.28 -2.55 1.91
N THR A 88 -0.75 -3.73 1.59
CA THR A 88 -0.04 -4.56 2.56
C THR A 88 1.46 -4.46 2.30
N VAL A 89 2.25 -4.28 3.35
CA VAL A 89 3.71 -4.34 3.28
C VAL A 89 4.24 -5.23 4.41
N ASP A 90 5.07 -6.21 4.04
CA ASP A 90 5.69 -7.17 4.95
C ASP A 90 7.16 -7.35 4.58
N THR A 91 7.94 -8.05 5.42
CA THR A 91 9.29 -8.43 5.02
C THR A 91 9.25 -9.75 4.23
N VAL A 92 10.15 -9.92 3.26
CA VAL A 92 10.23 -11.19 2.50
C VAL A 92 10.47 -12.39 3.42
N ALA A 93 11.09 -12.18 4.59
CA ALA A 93 11.28 -13.23 5.58
C ALA A 93 9.97 -13.87 6.07
N ASP A 94 8.87 -13.11 6.06
CA ASP A 94 7.56 -13.59 6.52
C ASP A 94 6.94 -14.60 5.55
N PHE A 95 7.38 -14.60 4.29
CA PHE A 95 6.94 -15.54 3.25
C PHE A 95 7.83 -16.78 3.11
N LEU A 96 8.99 -16.81 3.76
CA LEU A 96 9.90 -17.95 3.69
C LEU A 96 9.58 -18.97 4.81
N PRO A 97 9.69 -20.29 4.53
CA PRO A 97 9.48 -21.31 5.55
C PRO A 97 10.45 -21.10 6.71
N ARG A 98 9.92 -21.05 7.92
CA ARG A 98 10.70 -20.89 9.16
C ARG A 98 11.61 -22.11 9.35
N LYS A 99 12.91 -21.90 9.32
CA LYS A 99 13.91 -22.89 9.69
C LYS A 99 14.36 -22.60 11.13
N GLY A 100 13.77 -23.32 12.11
CA GLY A 100 14.17 -23.25 13.53
C GLY A 100 13.35 -22.27 14.38
N PRO A 101 13.44 -22.38 15.71
CA PRO A 101 12.44 -21.85 16.63
C PRO A 101 12.52 -20.35 16.93
N LEU A 102 13.52 -19.54 16.55
CA LEU A 102 13.69 -18.29 17.28
C LEU A 102 14.28 -17.05 16.57
N ARG A 103 14.53 -17.02 15.26
CA ARG A 103 14.92 -15.73 14.64
C ARG A 103 14.30 -15.55 13.26
N GLN A 104 13.38 -14.60 13.15
CA GLN A 104 13.05 -13.99 11.87
C GLN A 104 14.33 -13.40 11.26
N ARG A 105 14.85 -14.02 10.21
CA ARG A 105 15.89 -13.40 9.39
C ARG A 105 15.22 -12.24 8.65
N ARG A 106 15.46 -11.03 9.10
CA ARG A 106 15.12 -9.84 8.33
C ARG A 106 15.94 -9.91 7.04
N THR A 107 15.28 -10.19 5.91
CA THR A 107 15.95 -10.31 4.60
C THR A 107 16.46 -8.96 4.09
N GLY A 108 16.08 -7.87 4.74
CA GLY A 108 16.37 -6.51 4.29
C GLY A 108 15.59 -6.11 3.05
N ILE A 109 14.58 -6.88 2.67
CA ILE A 109 13.67 -6.62 1.55
C ILE A 109 12.25 -6.56 2.09
N ALA A 110 11.56 -5.45 1.86
CA ALA A 110 10.13 -5.33 2.08
C ALA A 110 9.37 -5.77 0.83
N TYR A 111 8.22 -6.40 1.01
CA TYR A 111 7.38 -6.85 -0.10
C TYR A 111 6.00 -6.19 -0.01
N ILE A 112 5.61 -5.55 -1.11
CA ILE A 112 4.30 -4.90 -1.26
C ILE A 112 3.33 -5.86 -1.92
N SER A 113 2.14 -6.00 -1.34
CA SER A 113 1.03 -6.77 -1.88
C SER A 113 -0.30 -6.04 -1.66
N ASN A 114 -1.36 -6.54 -2.29
CA ASN A 114 -2.73 -6.07 -2.10
C ASN A 114 -2.90 -4.54 -2.25
N VAL A 115 -2.23 -3.95 -3.24
CA VAL A 115 -2.42 -2.52 -3.53
C VAL A 115 -3.73 -2.34 -4.28
N ALA A 116 -4.68 -1.69 -3.64
CA ALA A 116 -5.98 -1.43 -4.24
C ALA A 116 -6.48 -0.03 -3.86
N VAL A 117 -7.17 0.61 -4.80
CA VAL A 117 -7.88 1.88 -4.60
C VAL A 117 -9.27 1.73 -5.19
N ARG A 118 -10.30 2.07 -4.42
CA ARG A 118 -11.70 2.05 -4.88
C ARG A 118 -11.85 2.84 -6.16
N GLU A 119 -12.67 2.38 -7.06
CA GLU A 119 -12.82 2.98 -8.40
C GLU A 119 -13.14 4.46 -8.34
N ALA A 120 -14.08 4.86 -7.49
CA ALA A 120 -14.47 6.25 -7.28
C ALA A 120 -13.34 7.16 -6.74
N ASP A 121 -12.27 6.55 -6.20
CA ASP A 121 -11.14 7.25 -5.58
C ASP A 121 -9.85 7.13 -6.38
N ARG A 122 -9.88 6.50 -7.54
CA ARG A 122 -8.73 6.40 -8.45
C ARG A 122 -8.35 7.76 -9.00
N GLN A 123 -7.10 7.87 -9.48
CA GLN A 123 -6.51 9.06 -10.08
C GLN A 123 -6.36 10.29 -9.14
N LYS A 124 -6.65 10.13 -7.84
CA LYS A 124 -6.47 11.15 -6.79
C LYS A 124 -5.10 11.04 -6.09
N GLY A 125 -4.15 10.27 -6.61
CA GLY A 125 -2.82 10.09 -6.02
C GLY A 125 -2.75 9.13 -4.84
N ILE A 126 -3.86 8.49 -4.42
CA ILE A 126 -3.93 7.66 -3.21
C ILE A 126 -2.93 6.48 -3.27
N ALA A 127 -2.85 5.76 -4.39
CA ALA A 127 -1.89 4.66 -4.54
C ALA A 127 -0.44 5.15 -4.37
N LYS A 128 -0.11 6.34 -4.86
CA LYS A 128 1.22 6.96 -4.67
C LYS A 128 1.50 7.24 -3.20
N MET A 129 0.51 7.77 -2.46
CA MET A 129 0.63 8.03 -1.02
C MET A 129 0.80 6.72 -0.23
N LEU A 130 0.05 5.68 -0.57
CA LEU A 130 0.16 4.35 0.04
C LEU A 130 1.56 3.77 -0.15
N VAL A 131 2.11 3.81 -1.37
CA VAL A 131 3.48 3.34 -1.66
C VAL A 131 4.52 4.16 -0.91
N ALA A 132 4.39 5.49 -0.84
CA ALA A 132 5.31 6.34 -0.08
C ALA A 132 5.27 6.01 1.43
N LYS A 133 4.09 5.79 2.00
CA LYS A 133 3.95 5.37 3.41
C LYS A 133 4.57 4.00 3.65
N SER A 134 4.38 3.04 2.75
CA SER A 134 4.99 1.72 2.86
C SER A 134 6.51 1.77 2.73
N GLU A 135 7.06 2.68 1.92
CA GLU A 135 8.49 2.93 1.84
C GLU A 135 9.06 3.44 3.16
N ALA A 136 8.42 4.45 3.77
CA ALA A 136 8.81 4.95 5.07
C ALA A 136 8.79 3.83 6.14
N ARG A 137 7.78 2.95 6.09
CA ARG A 137 7.68 1.79 6.99
C ARG A 137 8.80 0.79 6.75
N ALA A 138 9.09 0.45 5.49
CA ALA A 138 10.19 -0.45 5.14
C ALA A 138 11.56 0.09 5.62
N ARG A 139 11.79 1.40 5.50
CA ARG A 139 13.00 2.07 6.04
C ARG A 139 13.08 1.93 7.55
N SER A 140 11.97 2.14 8.28
CA SER A 140 11.94 1.99 9.75
C SER A 140 12.25 0.56 10.21
N TRP A 141 12.03 -0.44 9.35
CA TRP A 141 12.42 -1.84 9.58
C TRP A 141 13.87 -2.13 9.21
N GLY A 142 14.60 -1.16 8.67
CA GLY A 142 15.96 -1.33 8.16
C GLY A 142 16.04 -2.13 6.86
N CYS A 143 14.98 -2.14 6.07
CA CYS A 143 15.00 -2.74 4.74
C CYS A 143 15.83 -1.87 3.78
N ARG A 144 16.62 -2.53 2.91
CA ARG A 144 17.45 -1.87 1.89
C ARG A 144 16.79 -1.81 0.52
N SER A 145 15.72 -2.55 0.35
CA SER A 145 14.95 -2.60 -0.89
C SER A 145 13.49 -2.95 -0.65
N MET A 146 12.66 -2.64 -1.64
CA MET A 146 11.27 -3.04 -1.70
C MET A 146 11.02 -3.79 -3.00
N ALA A 147 10.15 -4.79 -2.97
CA ALA A 147 9.80 -5.61 -4.11
C ALA A 147 8.27 -5.79 -4.20
N LEU A 148 7.80 -6.06 -5.40
CA LEU A 148 6.40 -6.39 -5.68
C LEU A 148 6.28 -7.18 -6.99
N HIS A 149 5.14 -7.80 -7.18
CA HIS A 149 4.71 -8.32 -8.48
C HIS A 149 3.62 -7.42 -9.06
N CYS A 150 3.72 -7.12 -10.34
CA CYS A 150 2.73 -6.33 -11.06
C CYS A 150 2.31 -7.09 -12.33
N ASP A 151 1.00 -7.26 -12.50
CA ASP A 151 0.44 -7.83 -13.73
C ASP A 151 0.93 -7.03 -14.95
N ILE A 152 1.46 -7.73 -15.95
CA ILE A 152 1.99 -7.12 -17.17
C ILE A 152 0.94 -6.33 -17.94
N ASN A 153 -0.32 -6.71 -17.83
CA ASN A 153 -1.45 -6.05 -18.48
C ASN A 153 -1.97 -4.83 -17.71
N ASN A 154 -1.60 -4.66 -16.44
CA ASN A 154 -2.00 -3.51 -15.64
C ASN A 154 -1.08 -2.31 -15.90
N LEU A 155 -1.29 -1.64 -17.04
CA LEU A 155 -0.48 -0.51 -17.48
C LEU A 155 -0.53 0.68 -16.50
N ALA A 156 -1.63 0.85 -15.77
CA ALA A 156 -1.76 1.92 -14.78
C ALA A 156 -0.84 1.66 -13.58
N ALA A 157 -0.86 0.45 -13.04
CA ALA A 157 0.02 0.04 -11.95
C ALA A 157 1.50 0.04 -12.37
N MET A 158 1.79 -0.44 -13.59
CA MET A 158 3.16 -0.40 -14.14
C MET A 158 3.71 1.04 -14.21
N ARG A 159 2.89 2.01 -14.66
CA ARG A 159 3.28 3.42 -14.69
C ARG A 159 3.48 3.99 -13.29
N LEU A 160 2.59 3.66 -12.36
CA LEU A 160 2.71 4.05 -10.96
C LEU A 160 4.05 3.60 -10.38
N TYR A 161 4.35 2.31 -10.44
CA TYR A 161 5.56 1.75 -9.82
C TYR A 161 6.84 2.24 -10.48
N LYS A 162 6.88 2.31 -11.82
CA LYS A 162 8.02 2.92 -12.53
C LYS A 162 8.22 4.38 -12.12
N GLY A 163 7.15 5.17 -12.01
CA GLY A 163 7.20 6.55 -11.55
C GLY A 163 7.65 6.70 -10.08
N GLN A 164 7.50 5.65 -9.27
CA GLN A 164 8.01 5.58 -7.90
C GLN A 164 9.44 4.99 -7.81
N GLY A 165 10.10 4.73 -8.93
CA GLY A 165 11.48 4.26 -8.99
C GLY A 165 11.66 2.73 -8.94
N PHE A 166 10.58 1.96 -9.07
CA PHE A 166 10.68 0.51 -9.21
C PHE A 166 11.16 0.15 -10.63
N LYS A 167 12.02 -0.85 -10.73
CA LYS A 167 12.56 -1.40 -11.99
C LYS A 167 12.16 -2.87 -12.10
N CYS A 168 11.83 -3.31 -13.32
CA CYS A 168 11.64 -4.75 -13.59
C CYS A 168 12.97 -5.46 -13.45
N ILE A 169 12.99 -6.58 -12.75
CA ILE A 169 14.18 -7.39 -12.50
C ILE A 169 13.86 -8.83 -12.91
N LYS A 170 14.80 -9.48 -13.59
CA LYS A 170 14.73 -10.92 -13.82
C LYS A 170 15.02 -11.63 -12.51
N VAL A 171 14.09 -12.45 -12.08
CA VAL A 171 14.28 -13.31 -10.91
C VAL A 171 15.06 -14.54 -11.35
N PRO A 172 16.14 -14.94 -10.65
CA PRO A 172 16.81 -16.22 -10.92
C PRO A 172 15.85 -17.39 -10.73
N GLU A 173 15.93 -18.40 -11.60
CA GLU A 173 15.01 -19.56 -11.60
C GLU A 173 14.93 -20.31 -10.26
N ASN A 174 16.02 -20.26 -9.47
CA ASN A 174 16.09 -20.91 -8.15
C ASN A 174 15.76 -19.98 -6.97
N ALA A 175 15.38 -18.73 -7.22
CA ALA A 175 15.05 -17.79 -6.16
C ALA A 175 13.63 -18.06 -5.63
N LYS A 176 13.52 -18.21 -4.30
CA LYS A 176 12.22 -18.34 -3.63
C LYS A 176 11.69 -16.95 -3.32
N TRP A 177 10.66 -16.55 -4.05
CA TRP A 177 9.92 -15.31 -3.84
C TRP A 177 8.45 -15.62 -3.51
N PRO A 178 7.76 -14.70 -2.85
CA PRO A 178 6.31 -14.81 -2.72
C PRO A 178 5.67 -14.85 -4.10
N GLU A 179 4.93 -15.89 -4.40
CA GLU A 179 4.18 -15.96 -5.65
C GLU A 179 2.79 -15.35 -5.44
N PRO A 180 2.34 -14.46 -6.33
CA PRO A 180 0.99 -13.93 -6.27
C PRO A 180 -0.04 -15.08 -6.40
N LYS A 181 -0.95 -15.17 -5.44
CA LYS A 181 -2.09 -16.09 -5.54
C LYS A 181 -3.14 -15.47 -6.44
N THR A 182 -3.18 -15.90 -7.70
CA THR A 182 -4.09 -15.34 -8.71
C THR A 182 -4.63 -16.43 -9.61
N SER A 183 -5.58 -16.05 -10.47
CA SER A 183 -6.12 -16.94 -11.49
C SER A 183 -5.02 -17.44 -12.44
N PRO A 184 -5.15 -18.67 -12.95
CA PRO A 184 -4.20 -19.22 -13.92
C PRO A 184 -4.08 -18.32 -15.17
N GLY A 185 -2.87 -18.17 -15.69
CA GLY A 185 -2.60 -17.44 -16.94
C GLY A 185 -2.25 -15.97 -16.77
N ILE A 186 -2.30 -15.40 -15.57
CA ILE A 186 -1.82 -14.03 -15.33
C ILE A 186 -0.30 -14.04 -15.22
N GLN A 187 0.35 -13.22 -16.03
CA GLN A 187 1.79 -13.04 -16.01
C GLN A 187 2.17 -11.79 -15.23
N PHE A 188 3.24 -11.90 -14.44
CA PHE A 188 3.71 -10.81 -13.58
C PHE A 188 5.12 -10.38 -13.92
N ASN A 189 5.35 -9.07 -13.88
CA ASN A 189 6.68 -8.52 -13.75
C ASN A 189 7.05 -8.46 -12.27
N PHE A 190 8.21 -9.02 -11.93
CA PHE A 190 8.82 -8.76 -10.63
C PHE A 190 9.53 -7.41 -10.70
N MET A 191 9.19 -6.53 -9.76
CA MET A 191 9.73 -5.18 -9.71
C MET A 191 10.38 -4.91 -8.37
N MET A 192 11.50 -4.20 -8.38
CA MET A 192 12.25 -3.85 -7.17
C MET A 192 12.72 -2.40 -7.21
N LYS A 193 12.76 -1.79 -6.02
CA LYS A 193 13.33 -0.47 -5.76
C LYS A 193 14.35 -0.58 -4.64
N LEU A 194 15.54 0.01 -4.83
CA LEU A 194 16.51 0.20 -3.75
C LEU A 194 16.09 1.38 -2.87
N LEU A 195 16.14 1.18 -1.57
CA LEU A 195 15.93 2.22 -0.58
C LEU A 195 17.31 2.79 -0.25
N VAL A 196 17.64 3.94 -0.81
CA VAL A 196 18.87 4.65 -0.43
C VAL A 196 18.76 5.00 1.06
N PRO A 197 19.77 4.73 1.89
CA PRO A 197 19.78 5.24 3.25
C PRO A 197 19.57 6.75 3.21
N ASP A 198 18.72 7.28 4.10
CA ASP A 198 18.65 8.71 4.28
C ASP A 198 20.08 9.17 4.61
N ALA A 199 20.58 10.13 3.85
CA ALA A 199 21.86 10.73 4.17
C ALA A 199 21.72 11.28 5.59
N THR A 200 22.36 10.63 6.56
CA THR A 200 22.47 11.14 7.92
C THR A 200 23.12 12.51 7.84
N PRO A 201 22.48 13.54 8.42
CA PRO A 201 23.08 14.87 8.49
C PRO A 201 24.37 14.86 9.27
#